data_e11ea1a8ac3007e4ea60383383c10de3
#
_entry.id   e11ea1a8ac3007e4ea60383383c10de3
#
_cell.length_a   1.000
_cell.length_b   1.000
_cell.length_c   1.000
_cell.angle_alpha   90.00
_cell.angle_beta   90.00
_cell.angle_gamma   90.00
#
_symmetry.space_group_name_H-M   'P 1'
#
loop_
_entity.id
_entity.type
_entity.pdbx_description
1 polymer ?
#
loop_
_entity_poly.entity_id
_entity_poly.type
_entity_poly.pdbx_seq_one_letter_code
_entity_poly.pdbx_strand_id
1 'polypeptide(L)'
;EGLLGDELDLRDLQKSGRIGRIEVDVHSRQGKSEGQILIPSSLDQVETVILASALETIDRVGPCKAKIGVESIEDVRIVKRERIIERARELLTELIKQSKSSGIDLTESVRQSVQVEEITYYGKDRLPAGPNVAESDAIIVVEGRSDVLNLLKSGIKNAIAVEGTNIPKTISDLSKERVITAFVDGDRGGELILRELFQVAEVDFVARAPRAHEVEELTQKQIMKCLRNKIPGDQFIEMFNLELGEGNGKDKERRPEPSAGKVEKLERFEKAERADREREEKGETVKAE
;
A
#
# COMPACT_ATOMS: atom_id res chain seq x y z
N GLU A 1 42.76 -15.67 -4.70
CA GLU A 1 42.70 -16.83 -3.79
C GLU A 1 43.10 -16.35 -2.38
N GLY A 2 42.29 -16.70 -1.36
CA GLY A 2 42.56 -16.39 0.05
C GLY A 2 42.25 -14.98 0.55
N LEU A 3 41.79 -14.06 -0.28
CA LEU A 3 41.46 -12.67 0.16
C LEU A 3 40.25 -12.60 1.06
N LEU A 4 39.29 -13.50 0.87
CA LEU A 4 38.00 -13.53 1.58
C LEU A 4 37.88 -14.71 2.56
N GLY A 5 38.97 -15.47 2.79
CA GLY A 5 38.93 -16.71 3.57
C GLY A 5 38.39 -17.89 2.79
N ASP A 6 38.46 -19.08 3.39
CA ASP A 6 38.06 -20.35 2.73
C ASP A 6 36.54 -20.43 2.46
N GLU A 7 35.73 -19.72 3.21
CA GLU A 7 34.26 -19.77 3.07
C GLU A 7 33.71 -19.06 1.84
N LEU A 8 34.44 -18.06 1.32
CA LEU A 8 34.07 -17.27 0.13
C LEU A 8 35.03 -17.48 -1.04
N ASP A 9 35.76 -18.60 -1.07
CA ASP A 9 36.58 -18.98 -2.26
C ASP A 9 35.65 -19.34 -3.43
N LEU A 10 35.83 -18.64 -4.56
CA LEU A 10 34.99 -18.80 -5.76
C LEU A 10 34.94 -20.24 -6.29
N ARG A 11 36.02 -21.00 -6.15
CA ARG A 11 36.08 -22.39 -6.60
C ARG A 11 35.23 -23.31 -5.71
N ASP A 12 35.27 -23.08 -4.42
CA ASP A 12 34.49 -23.88 -3.47
C ASP A 12 33.02 -23.48 -3.47
N LEU A 13 32.73 -22.21 -3.68
CA LEU A 13 31.35 -21.72 -3.90
C LEU A 13 30.78 -22.30 -5.21
N GLN A 14 31.59 -22.47 -6.26
CA GLN A 14 31.15 -23.08 -7.50
C GLN A 14 30.99 -24.61 -7.38
N LYS A 15 31.89 -25.30 -6.66
CA LYS A 15 31.77 -26.75 -6.41
C LYS A 15 30.56 -27.08 -5.54
N SER A 16 30.24 -26.24 -4.58
CA SER A 16 29.07 -26.37 -3.70
C SER A 16 27.75 -25.94 -4.36
N GLY A 17 27.79 -25.37 -5.56
CA GLY A 17 26.60 -24.88 -6.27
C GLY A 17 26.03 -23.58 -5.72
N ARG A 18 26.74 -22.91 -4.80
CA ARG A 18 26.34 -21.60 -4.27
C ARG A 18 26.55 -20.48 -5.30
N ILE A 19 27.50 -20.65 -6.20
CA ILE A 19 27.66 -19.84 -7.41
C ILE A 19 27.32 -20.71 -8.62
N GLY A 20 26.47 -20.21 -9.50
CA GLY A 20 26.10 -20.90 -10.73
C GLY A 20 27.13 -20.72 -11.83
N ARG A 21 26.75 -21.08 -13.06
CA ARG A 21 27.62 -20.91 -14.22
C ARG A 21 27.86 -19.44 -14.52
N ILE A 22 29.10 -19.00 -14.47
CA ILE A 22 29.49 -17.64 -14.82
C ILE A 22 29.41 -17.49 -16.35
N GLU A 23 28.69 -16.47 -16.80
CA GLU A 23 28.57 -16.11 -18.20
C GLU A 23 29.42 -14.87 -18.46
N VAL A 24 30.17 -14.91 -19.56
CA VAL A 24 31.09 -13.82 -19.93
C VAL A 24 30.82 -13.47 -21.39
N ASP A 25 30.50 -12.21 -21.62
CA ASP A 25 30.33 -11.64 -22.95
C ASP A 25 31.42 -10.57 -23.16
N VAL A 26 32.23 -10.69 -24.20
CA VAL A 26 33.37 -9.80 -24.45
C VAL A 26 33.39 -9.33 -25.90
N HIS A 27 33.42 -8.04 -26.06
CA HIS A 27 33.58 -7.39 -27.36
C HIS A 27 34.91 -6.67 -27.45
N SER A 28 35.71 -6.99 -28.50
CA SER A 28 36.99 -6.36 -28.73
C SER A 28 36.93 -5.43 -29.93
N ARG A 29 37.31 -4.17 -29.75
CA ARG A 29 37.43 -3.17 -30.82
C ARG A 29 38.72 -2.36 -30.66
N GLN A 30 39.50 -2.23 -31.73
CA GLN A 30 40.71 -1.38 -31.80
C GLN A 30 41.72 -1.61 -30.66
N GLY A 31 41.96 -2.89 -30.29
CA GLY A 31 42.91 -3.23 -29.23
C GLY A 31 42.42 -3.01 -27.79
N LYS A 32 41.16 -2.61 -27.60
CA LYS A 32 40.46 -2.57 -26.29
C LYS A 32 39.37 -3.63 -26.28
N SER A 33 39.24 -4.28 -25.15
CA SER A 33 38.16 -5.26 -24.90
C SER A 33 37.27 -4.72 -23.77
N GLU A 34 35.96 -4.74 -24.02
CA GLU A 34 34.94 -4.43 -23.06
C GLU A 34 33.98 -5.61 -22.96
N GLY A 35 33.46 -5.92 -21.80
CA GLY A 35 32.56 -7.03 -21.64
C GLY A 35 31.81 -7.01 -20.31
N GLN A 36 30.80 -7.85 -20.25
CA GLN A 36 30.01 -8.09 -19.06
C GLN A 36 30.26 -9.49 -18.52
N ILE A 37 30.23 -9.61 -17.20
CA ILE A 37 30.32 -10.87 -16.48
C ILE A 37 29.09 -11.01 -15.65
N LEU A 38 28.28 -12.04 -15.91
CA LEU A 38 27.12 -12.38 -15.12
C LEU A 38 27.44 -13.54 -14.18
N ILE A 39 27.30 -13.33 -12.90
CA ILE A 39 27.59 -14.31 -11.83
C ILE A 39 26.31 -14.67 -11.10
N PRO A 40 25.60 -15.74 -11.47
CA PRO A 40 24.44 -16.21 -10.72
C PRO A 40 24.87 -16.73 -9.34
N SER A 41 24.26 -16.22 -8.30
CA SER A 41 24.61 -16.52 -6.90
C SER A 41 23.37 -16.91 -6.10
N SER A 42 23.52 -17.86 -5.17
CA SER A 42 22.56 -18.20 -4.13
C SER A 42 23.04 -17.77 -2.74
N LEU A 43 24.04 -16.92 -2.69
CA LEU A 43 24.57 -16.32 -1.47
C LEU A 43 23.55 -15.36 -0.86
N ASP A 44 23.70 -15.07 0.42
CA ASP A 44 22.93 -14.02 1.05
C ASP A 44 23.35 -12.61 0.55
N GLN A 45 22.63 -11.59 0.96
CA GLN A 45 22.90 -10.22 0.52
C GLN A 45 24.28 -9.72 0.94
N VAL A 46 24.71 -10.05 2.16
CA VAL A 46 25.98 -9.60 2.71
C VAL A 46 27.15 -10.28 2.00
N GLU A 47 27.09 -11.61 1.87
CA GLU A 47 28.07 -12.41 1.14
C GLU A 47 28.20 -11.96 -0.32
N THR A 48 27.06 -11.67 -0.97
CA THR A 48 27.04 -11.19 -2.36
C THR A 48 27.73 -9.84 -2.51
N VAL A 49 27.49 -8.88 -1.59
CA VAL A 49 28.13 -7.56 -1.63
C VAL A 49 29.63 -7.67 -1.36
N ILE A 50 30.02 -8.51 -0.39
CA ILE A 50 31.46 -8.74 -0.10
C ILE A 50 32.15 -9.33 -1.33
N LEU A 51 31.56 -10.35 -1.97
CA LEU A 51 32.11 -10.95 -3.17
C LEU A 51 32.22 -9.95 -4.31
N ALA A 52 31.19 -9.16 -4.54
CA ALA A 52 31.16 -8.11 -5.56
C ALA A 52 32.26 -7.08 -5.35
N SER A 53 32.41 -6.60 -4.11
CA SER A 53 33.49 -5.65 -3.74
C SER A 53 34.90 -6.25 -3.93
N ALA A 54 35.07 -7.53 -3.64
CA ALA A 54 36.34 -8.22 -3.86
C ALA A 54 36.68 -8.34 -5.35
N LEU A 55 35.69 -8.55 -6.21
CA LEU A 55 35.90 -8.60 -7.67
C LEU A 55 36.37 -7.26 -8.24
N GLU A 56 35.93 -6.12 -7.66
CA GLU A 56 36.40 -4.79 -8.07
C GLU A 56 37.88 -4.53 -7.78
N THR A 57 38.48 -5.28 -6.85
CA THR A 57 39.91 -5.15 -6.52
C THR A 57 40.83 -5.80 -7.57
N ILE A 58 40.25 -6.54 -8.54
CA ILE A 58 41.01 -7.20 -9.59
C ILE A 58 41.44 -6.17 -10.63
N ASP A 59 42.73 -5.95 -10.76
CA ASP A 59 43.36 -5.00 -11.68
C ASP A 59 43.96 -5.67 -12.95
N ARG A 60 43.96 -7.00 -12.99
CA ARG A 60 44.52 -7.79 -14.10
C ARG A 60 43.73 -9.05 -14.40
N VAL A 61 43.53 -9.31 -15.68
CA VAL A 61 42.96 -10.56 -16.17
C VAL A 61 43.97 -11.19 -17.15
N GLY A 62 44.60 -12.28 -16.73
CA GLY A 62 45.74 -12.86 -17.46
C GLY A 62 46.88 -11.86 -17.57
N PRO A 63 47.45 -11.67 -18.80
CA PRO A 63 48.54 -10.69 -19.00
C PRO A 63 48.05 -9.23 -19.10
N CYS A 64 46.75 -8.98 -19.21
CA CYS A 64 46.20 -7.68 -19.52
C CYS A 64 45.77 -6.92 -18.25
N LYS A 65 45.97 -5.61 -18.25
CA LYS A 65 45.34 -4.74 -17.23
C LYS A 65 43.84 -4.69 -17.49
N ALA A 66 43.06 -4.85 -16.44
CA ALA A 66 41.60 -4.76 -16.47
C ALA A 66 41.12 -3.78 -15.44
N LYS A 67 39.97 -3.19 -15.68
CA LYS A 67 39.22 -2.42 -14.70
C LYS A 67 37.85 -3.09 -14.58
N ILE A 68 37.59 -3.67 -13.44
CA ILE A 68 36.31 -4.32 -13.14
C ILE A 68 35.51 -3.42 -12.22
N GLY A 69 34.23 -3.27 -12.47
CA GLY A 69 33.29 -2.55 -11.65
C GLY A 69 31.97 -3.29 -11.61
N VAL A 70 31.27 -3.22 -10.50
CA VAL A 70 29.94 -3.81 -10.35
C VAL A 70 28.91 -2.86 -10.95
N GLU A 71 28.19 -3.33 -11.95
CA GLU A 71 27.15 -2.55 -12.62
C GLU A 71 25.84 -2.61 -11.84
N SER A 72 25.40 -3.80 -11.46
CA SER A 72 24.20 -4.01 -10.64
C SER A 72 24.27 -5.30 -9.83
N ILE A 73 23.57 -5.32 -8.72
CA ILE A 73 23.28 -6.53 -7.93
C ILE A 73 21.78 -6.68 -7.88
N GLU A 74 21.25 -7.72 -8.51
CA GLU A 74 19.81 -7.92 -8.64
C GLU A 74 19.37 -9.20 -7.92
N ASP A 75 18.32 -9.12 -7.14
CA ASP A 75 17.65 -10.32 -6.62
C ASP A 75 16.71 -10.87 -7.69
N VAL A 76 17.15 -11.95 -8.34
CA VAL A 76 16.38 -12.65 -9.38
C VAL A 76 14.99 -13.09 -8.90
N ARG A 77 14.81 -13.28 -7.59
CA ARG A 77 13.51 -13.66 -7.01
C ARG A 77 12.52 -12.50 -7.10
N ILE A 78 12.99 -11.27 -6.88
CA ILE A 78 12.17 -10.07 -7.00
C ILE A 78 11.76 -9.88 -8.46
N VAL A 79 12.72 -9.89 -9.38
CA VAL A 79 12.46 -9.71 -10.82
C VAL A 79 11.54 -10.81 -11.38
N LYS A 80 11.75 -12.08 -10.97
CA LYS A 80 10.86 -13.17 -11.37
C LYS A 80 9.45 -13.02 -10.81
N ARG A 81 9.32 -12.55 -9.56
CA ARG A 81 8.01 -12.31 -8.94
C ARG A 81 7.25 -11.21 -9.67
N GLU A 82 7.89 -10.12 -10.01
CA GLU A 82 7.29 -9.05 -10.81
C GLU A 82 6.82 -9.54 -12.19
N ARG A 83 7.65 -10.31 -12.91
CA ARG A 83 7.25 -10.91 -14.19
C ARG A 83 6.07 -11.88 -14.04
N ILE A 84 6.02 -12.67 -12.97
CA ILE A 84 4.90 -13.58 -12.70
C ILE A 84 3.62 -12.78 -12.46
N ILE A 85 3.69 -11.70 -11.68
CA ILE A 85 2.55 -10.82 -11.41
C ILE A 85 2.07 -10.16 -12.71
N GLU A 86 2.98 -9.64 -13.51
CA GLU A 86 2.64 -9.01 -14.80
C GLU A 86 1.97 -10.00 -15.76
N ARG A 87 2.56 -11.20 -15.90
CA ARG A 87 1.98 -12.24 -16.73
C ARG A 87 0.63 -12.73 -16.21
N ALA A 88 0.47 -12.85 -14.90
CA ALA A 88 -0.81 -13.19 -14.28
C ALA A 88 -1.89 -12.14 -14.57
N ARG A 89 -1.55 -10.84 -14.53
CA ARG A 89 -2.46 -9.75 -14.91
C ARG A 89 -2.88 -9.83 -16.38
N GLU A 90 -1.94 -10.10 -17.29
CA GLU A 90 -2.25 -10.28 -18.72
C GLU A 90 -3.22 -11.45 -18.93
N LEU A 91 -2.87 -12.62 -18.37
CA LEU A 91 -3.69 -13.83 -18.50
C LEU A 91 -5.08 -13.62 -17.91
N LEU A 92 -5.18 -12.93 -16.76
CA LEU A 92 -6.47 -12.58 -16.17
C LEU A 92 -7.30 -11.69 -17.09
N THR A 93 -6.66 -10.70 -17.72
CA THR A 93 -7.33 -9.78 -18.65
C THR A 93 -7.87 -10.55 -19.88
N GLU A 94 -7.08 -11.50 -20.40
CA GLU A 94 -7.52 -12.38 -21.50
C GLU A 94 -8.70 -13.27 -21.07
N LEU A 95 -8.63 -13.86 -19.89
CA LEU A 95 -9.66 -14.72 -19.33
C LEU A 95 -10.98 -13.96 -19.08
N ILE A 96 -10.90 -12.72 -18.60
CA ILE A 96 -12.06 -11.82 -18.43
C ILE A 96 -12.68 -11.47 -19.79
N LYS A 97 -11.87 -11.24 -20.83
CA LYS A 97 -12.38 -10.98 -22.18
C LYS A 97 -13.11 -12.20 -22.75
N GLN A 98 -12.64 -13.41 -22.48
CA GLN A 98 -13.26 -14.65 -22.91
C GLN A 98 -14.53 -15.01 -22.11
N SER A 99 -14.55 -14.71 -20.80
CA SER A 99 -15.66 -15.06 -19.91
C SER A 99 -16.85 -14.10 -19.93
N LYS A 100 -16.80 -12.99 -20.67
CA LYS A 100 -17.95 -12.11 -20.89
C LYS A 100 -19.15 -12.81 -21.56
N SER A 101 -18.98 -14.07 -21.97
CA SER A 101 -20.05 -14.91 -22.52
C SER A 101 -20.65 -15.95 -21.55
N SER A 102 -20.13 -16.05 -20.31
CA SER A 102 -20.63 -17.06 -19.36
C SER A 102 -20.69 -16.43 -17.96
N GLY A 103 -21.92 -16.09 -17.56
CA GLY A 103 -22.19 -15.44 -16.26
C GLY A 103 -21.89 -16.34 -15.07
N ILE A 104 -20.64 -16.44 -14.65
CA ILE A 104 -20.23 -17.16 -13.45
C ILE A 104 -19.30 -16.28 -12.61
N ASP A 105 -19.65 -16.16 -11.35
CA ASP A 105 -19.06 -15.40 -10.24
C ASP A 105 -17.57 -15.78 -9.88
N LEU A 106 -16.90 -16.55 -10.73
CA LEU A 106 -15.49 -16.93 -10.54
C LEU A 106 -14.53 -15.73 -10.68
N THR A 107 -15.01 -14.69 -11.36
CA THR A 107 -14.21 -13.50 -11.70
C THR A 107 -13.83 -12.69 -10.46
N GLU A 108 -14.69 -12.65 -9.46
CA GLU A 108 -14.48 -11.90 -8.23
C GLU A 108 -13.45 -12.60 -7.33
N SER A 109 -13.50 -13.91 -7.25
CA SER A 109 -12.59 -14.72 -6.44
C SER A 109 -11.15 -14.72 -6.98
N VAL A 110 -11.00 -14.71 -8.32
CA VAL A 110 -9.68 -14.62 -8.97
C VAL A 110 -9.15 -13.19 -8.96
N ARG A 111 -10.03 -12.19 -9.05
CA ARG A 111 -9.66 -10.78 -8.92
C ARG A 111 -9.11 -10.48 -7.53
N GLN A 112 -9.68 -11.06 -6.47
CA GLN A 112 -9.21 -10.96 -5.10
C GLN A 112 -7.84 -11.63 -4.88
N SER A 113 -7.56 -12.74 -5.55
CA SER A 113 -6.28 -13.48 -5.37
C SER A 113 -5.11 -12.92 -6.20
N VAL A 114 -5.37 -12.11 -7.23
CA VAL A 114 -4.32 -11.50 -8.09
C VAL A 114 -4.04 -10.03 -7.70
N GLN A 115 -4.93 -9.38 -6.97
CA GLN A 115 -4.63 -8.09 -6.33
C GLN A 115 -3.68 -8.34 -5.15
N VAL A 116 -2.41 -8.49 -5.45
CA VAL A 116 -1.35 -8.38 -4.45
C VAL A 116 -1.38 -6.93 -3.96
N GLU A 117 -1.81 -6.81 -2.74
CA GLU A 117 -2.06 -5.56 -2.06
C GLU A 117 -0.74 -4.87 -1.78
N GLU A 118 -0.45 -3.85 -2.55
CA GLU A 118 0.69 -2.99 -2.30
C GLU A 118 0.28 -1.96 -1.24
N ILE A 119 0.48 -2.30 0.04
CA ILE A 119 0.53 -1.28 1.08
C ILE A 119 1.73 -0.40 0.80
N THR A 120 1.47 0.88 0.67
CA THR A 120 2.48 1.94 0.62
C THR A 120 2.62 2.58 2.00
N TYR A 121 3.61 3.45 2.16
CA TYR A 121 3.80 4.24 3.36
C TYR A 121 3.65 5.71 3.03
N TYR A 122 2.83 6.41 3.80
CA TYR A 122 2.52 7.81 3.54
C TYR A 122 3.06 8.74 4.65
N GLY A 123 3.52 9.92 4.23
CA GLY A 123 3.96 10.99 5.11
C GLY A 123 5.29 10.75 5.83
N LYS A 124 5.66 11.69 6.70
CA LYS A 124 6.90 11.62 7.49
C LYS A 124 6.83 10.52 8.54
N ASP A 125 5.64 10.24 9.03
CA ASP A 125 5.37 9.22 10.05
C ASP A 125 5.32 7.81 9.46
N ARG A 126 5.47 7.66 8.11
CA ARG A 126 5.47 6.40 7.37
C ARG A 126 4.26 5.51 7.69
N LEU A 127 3.08 6.11 7.70
CA LEU A 127 1.85 5.40 8.01
C LEU A 127 1.48 4.40 6.90
N PRO A 128 1.05 3.18 7.25
CA PRO A 128 0.55 2.22 6.28
C PRO A 128 -0.65 2.79 5.52
N ALA A 129 -0.58 2.80 4.21
CA ALA A 129 -1.56 3.46 3.37
C ALA A 129 -1.78 2.70 2.06
N GLY A 130 -2.95 2.86 1.49
CA GLY A 130 -3.23 2.42 0.13
C GLY A 130 -2.55 3.31 -0.91
N PRO A 131 -2.34 2.80 -2.13
CA PRO A 131 -1.57 3.50 -3.18
C PRO A 131 -2.19 4.83 -3.62
N ASN A 132 -3.50 5.01 -3.47
CA ASN A 132 -4.20 6.20 -3.94
C ASN A 132 -4.32 7.31 -2.89
N VAL A 133 -3.80 7.13 -1.67
CA VAL A 133 -3.89 8.14 -0.60
C VAL A 133 -3.24 9.46 -1.03
N ALA A 134 -2.17 9.44 -1.80
CA ALA A 134 -1.50 10.65 -2.27
C ALA A 134 -2.37 11.52 -3.19
N GLU A 135 -3.20 10.92 -4.02
CA GLU A 135 -3.96 11.59 -5.09
C GLU A 135 -5.45 11.79 -4.76
N SER A 136 -5.98 11.06 -3.77
CA SER A 136 -7.42 11.08 -3.46
C SER A 136 -7.84 12.32 -2.70
N ASP A 137 -8.96 12.91 -3.06
CA ASP A 137 -9.60 14.02 -2.33
C ASP A 137 -10.33 13.56 -1.06
N ALA A 138 -10.70 12.29 -0.98
CA ALA A 138 -11.31 11.68 0.19
C ALA A 138 -10.45 10.53 0.69
N ILE A 139 -10.26 10.45 2.00
CA ILE A 139 -9.39 9.46 2.67
C ILE A 139 -10.19 8.74 3.75
N ILE A 140 -9.98 7.44 3.84
CA ILE A 140 -10.54 6.62 4.91
C ILE A 140 -9.43 6.37 5.93
N VAL A 141 -9.65 6.83 7.16
CA VAL A 141 -8.73 6.64 8.28
C VAL A 141 -9.19 5.42 9.07
N VAL A 142 -8.30 4.47 9.28
CA VAL A 142 -8.54 3.22 10.03
C VAL A 142 -7.52 3.04 11.14
N GLU A 143 -7.74 2.09 12.03
CA GLU A 143 -6.89 1.84 13.18
C GLU A 143 -5.54 1.26 12.79
N GLY A 144 -5.54 0.12 12.11
CA GLY A 144 -4.35 -0.69 11.89
C GLY A 144 -4.05 -0.99 10.42
N ARG A 145 -2.87 -1.55 10.23
CA ARG A 145 -2.40 -2.01 8.93
C ARG A 145 -3.29 -3.11 8.35
N SER A 146 -3.82 -4.00 9.20
CA SER A 146 -4.71 -5.09 8.80
C SER A 146 -5.99 -4.57 8.18
N ASP A 147 -6.54 -3.45 8.71
CA ASP A 147 -7.73 -2.80 8.17
C ASP A 147 -7.47 -2.25 6.76
N VAL A 148 -6.30 -1.58 6.59
CA VAL A 148 -5.90 -1.10 5.26
C VAL A 148 -5.82 -2.26 4.27
N LEU A 149 -5.26 -3.42 4.67
CA LEU A 149 -5.21 -4.61 3.83
C LEU A 149 -6.61 -5.10 3.48
N ASN A 150 -7.54 -5.16 4.42
CA ASN A 150 -8.90 -5.61 4.16
C ASN A 150 -9.68 -4.64 3.25
N LEU A 151 -9.46 -3.34 3.41
CA LEU A 151 -10.03 -2.32 2.51
C LEU A 151 -9.44 -2.44 1.10
N LEU A 152 -8.14 -2.65 0.97
CA LEU A 152 -7.49 -2.90 -0.33
C LEU A 152 -8.07 -4.14 -1.03
N LYS A 153 -8.29 -5.27 -0.29
CA LYS A 153 -8.96 -6.48 -0.80
C LYS A 153 -10.35 -6.16 -1.34
N SER A 154 -11.02 -5.22 -0.70
CA SER A 154 -12.35 -4.77 -1.10
C SER A 154 -12.33 -3.74 -2.24
N GLY A 155 -11.15 -3.41 -2.79
CA GLY A 155 -10.97 -2.45 -3.89
C GLY A 155 -10.85 -1.00 -3.45
N ILE A 156 -10.80 -0.72 -2.15
CA ILE A 156 -10.66 0.62 -1.58
C ILE A 156 -9.18 0.94 -1.40
N LYS A 157 -8.65 1.88 -2.19
CA LYS A 157 -7.22 2.17 -2.29
C LYS A 157 -6.77 3.46 -1.58
N ASN A 158 -7.70 4.21 -1.00
CA ASN A 158 -7.49 5.49 -0.35
C ASN A 158 -7.61 5.41 1.19
N ALA A 159 -7.26 4.27 1.77
CA ALA A 159 -7.25 4.06 3.20
C ALA A 159 -5.86 4.31 3.80
N ILE A 160 -5.80 4.83 5.04
CA ILE A 160 -4.58 5.07 5.80
C ILE A 160 -4.78 4.66 7.25
N ALA A 161 -3.80 3.98 7.85
CA ALA A 161 -3.84 3.58 9.25
C ALA A 161 -3.17 4.61 10.16
N VAL A 162 -3.70 4.73 11.40
CA VAL A 162 -3.10 5.60 12.44
C VAL A 162 -2.09 4.86 13.31
N GLU A 163 -2.13 3.53 13.36
CA GLU A 163 -1.25 2.65 14.14
C GLU A 163 -1.21 2.97 15.65
N GLY A 164 -2.37 3.12 16.25
CA GLY A 164 -2.53 3.30 17.70
C GLY A 164 -3.38 4.51 18.07
N THR A 165 -3.45 4.79 19.37
CA THR A 165 -4.29 5.86 19.93
C THR A 165 -3.68 7.26 19.78
N ASN A 166 -2.37 7.38 19.61
CA ASN A 166 -1.71 8.67 19.40
C ASN A 166 -1.74 9.05 17.92
N ILE A 167 -2.62 9.94 17.54
CA ILE A 167 -2.85 10.31 16.14
C ILE A 167 -1.66 11.11 15.59
N PRO A 168 -0.99 10.63 14.53
CA PRO A 168 0.14 11.31 13.91
C PRO A 168 -0.23 12.64 13.27
N LYS A 169 0.72 13.59 13.25
CA LYS A 169 0.53 14.90 12.61
C LYS A 169 0.14 14.80 11.14
N THR A 170 0.60 13.80 10.46
CA THR A 170 0.26 13.53 9.05
C THR A 170 -1.26 13.46 8.85
N ILE A 171 -2.00 12.84 9.77
CA ILE A 171 -3.48 12.76 9.70
C ILE A 171 -4.12 14.13 9.94
N SER A 172 -3.63 14.89 10.93
CA SER A 172 -4.12 16.25 11.19
C SER A 172 -3.87 17.19 10.01
N ASP A 173 -2.75 17.07 9.32
CA ASP A 173 -2.47 17.90 8.14
C ASP A 173 -3.34 17.48 6.94
N LEU A 174 -3.54 16.18 6.72
CA LEU A 174 -4.44 15.67 5.69
C LEU A 174 -5.89 16.12 5.91
N SER A 175 -6.34 16.16 7.18
CA SER A 175 -7.73 16.52 7.51
C SER A 175 -8.10 17.96 7.16
N LYS A 176 -7.12 18.86 7.07
CA LYS A 176 -7.33 20.26 6.67
C LYS A 176 -7.54 20.44 5.16
N GLU A 177 -7.03 19.50 4.38
CA GLU A 177 -7.01 19.61 2.92
C GLU A 177 -7.99 18.66 2.23
N ARG A 178 -8.39 17.58 2.91
CA ARG A 178 -9.11 16.46 2.32
C ARG A 178 -10.29 16.04 3.18
N VAL A 179 -11.27 15.39 2.55
CA VAL A 179 -12.42 14.81 3.23
C VAL A 179 -12.00 13.56 3.97
N ILE A 180 -12.18 13.53 5.29
CA ILE A 180 -11.82 12.43 6.15
C ILE A 180 -13.04 11.63 6.58
N THR A 181 -13.03 10.35 6.29
CA THR A 181 -13.97 9.37 6.83
C THR A 181 -13.22 8.48 7.84
N ALA A 182 -13.53 8.60 9.12
CA ALA A 182 -13.01 7.66 10.11
C ALA A 182 -13.80 6.35 10.03
N PHE A 183 -13.12 5.22 9.83
CA PHE A 183 -13.74 3.90 9.83
C PHE A 183 -13.10 3.04 10.93
N VAL A 184 -13.83 2.84 12.00
CA VAL A 184 -13.33 2.23 13.24
C VAL A 184 -14.10 0.97 13.61
N ASP A 185 -13.51 0.19 14.49
CA ASP A 185 -14.07 -1.04 15.04
C ASP A 185 -15.34 -0.79 15.84
N GLY A 186 -16.15 -1.85 15.98
CA GLY A 186 -17.43 -1.83 16.69
C GLY A 186 -17.29 -1.94 18.20
N ASP A 187 -16.10 -1.75 18.77
CA ASP A 187 -15.75 -1.93 20.16
C ASP A 187 -15.36 -0.63 20.89
N ARG A 188 -14.79 -0.79 22.11
CA ARG A 188 -14.33 0.35 22.93
C ARG A 188 -13.02 0.95 22.42
N GLY A 189 -12.18 0.14 21.74
CA GLY A 189 -10.93 0.60 21.14
C GLY A 189 -11.22 1.63 20.05
N GLY A 190 -12.13 1.30 19.12
CA GLY A 190 -12.59 2.21 18.08
C GLY A 190 -13.18 3.52 18.62
N GLU A 191 -13.88 3.49 19.78
CA GLU A 191 -14.37 4.72 20.42
C GLU A 191 -13.25 5.61 20.94
N LEU A 192 -12.19 5.04 21.49
CA LEU A 192 -11.03 5.80 21.98
C LEU A 192 -10.30 6.49 20.82
N ILE A 193 -10.09 5.77 19.73
CA ILE A 193 -9.46 6.32 18.52
C ILE A 193 -10.30 7.46 17.93
N LEU A 194 -11.62 7.32 17.88
CA LEU A 194 -12.50 8.38 17.44
C LEU A 194 -12.38 9.63 18.32
N ARG A 195 -12.34 9.48 19.64
CA ARG A 195 -12.15 10.61 20.57
C ARG A 195 -10.86 11.36 20.30
N GLU A 196 -9.76 10.65 20.10
CA GLU A 196 -8.48 11.25 19.77
C GLU A 196 -8.50 11.91 18.38
N LEU A 197 -9.10 11.25 17.38
CA LEU A 197 -9.25 11.83 16.04
C LEU A 197 -10.01 13.15 16.07
N PHE A 198 -11.12 13.24 16.81
CA PHE A 198 -11.91 14.46 16.92
C PHE A 198 -11.20 15.60 17.68
N GLN A 199 -10.18 15.28 18.51
CA GLN A 199 -9.38 16.29 19.20
C GLN A 199 -8.29 16.89 18.30
N VAL A 200 -7.73 16.07 17.38
CA VAL A 200 -6.48 16.40 16.65
C VAL A 200 -6.75 16.68 15.17
N ALA A 201 -7.82 16.13 14.61
CA ALA A 201 -8.12 16.16 13.17
C ALA A 201 -9.57 16.57 12.89
N GLU A 202 -9.81 17.11 11.70
CA GLU A 202 -11.15 17.43 11.22
C GLU A 202 -11.74 16.17 10.55
N VAL A 203 -12.65 15.48 11.28
CA VAL A 203 -13.34 14.29 10.79
C VAL A 203 -14.69 14.68 10.20
N ASP A 204 -14.87 14.48 8.91
CA ASP A 204 -16.10 14.86 8.20
C ASP A 204 -17.17 13.77 8.32
N PHE A 205 -16.79 12.51 8.29
CA PHE A 205 -17.71 11.38 8.40
C PHE A 205 -17.14 10.29 9.31
N VAL A 206 -18.05 9.56 9.94
CA VAL A 206 -17.75 8.39 10.76
C VAL A 206 -18.50 7.19 10.23
N ALA A 207 -17.77 6.13 9.89
CA ALA A 207 -18.27 4.79 9.65
C ALA A 207 -17.84 3.88 10.81
N ARG A 208 -18.67 2.95 11.22
CA ARG A 208 -18.36 2.02 12.30
C ARG A 208 -18.66 0.59 11.89
N ALA A 209 -17.77 -0.32 12.24
CA ALA A 209 -18.04 -1.74 12.12
C ALA A 209 -19.23 -2.16 13.02
N PRO A 210 -19.96 -3.23 12.73
CA PRO A 210 -20.99 -3.78 13.61
C PRO A 210 -20.41 -4.09 14.98
N ARG A 211 -21.25 -4.05 16.04
CA ARG A 211 -20.79 -4.33 17.40
C ARG A 211 -20.05 -5.66 17.48
N ALA A 212 -18.94 -5.65 18.21
CA ALA A 212 -18.04 -6.79 18.40
C ALA A 212 -17.42 -7.36 17.12
N HIS A 213 -17.28 -6.55 16.09
CA HIS A 213 -16.53 -6.88 14.87
C HIS A 213 -15.44 -5.84 14.65
N GLU A 214 -14.28 -6.33 14.18
CA GLU A 214 -13.16 -5.53 13.75
C GLU A 214 -13.27 -5.25 12.25
N VAL A 215 -12.71 -4.13 11.78
CA VAL A 215 -12.73 -3.76 10.35
C VAL A 215 -12.00 -4.80 9.51
N GLU A 216 -10.94 -5.41 10.05
CA GLU A 216 -10.17 -6.45 9.37
C GLU A 216 -10.94 -7.74 9.08
N GLU A 217 -12.01 -8.02 9.86
CA GLU A 217 -12.83 -9.23 9.73
C GLU A 217 -14.02 -9.04 8.78
N LEU A 218 -14.33 -7.80 8.40
CA LEU A 218 -15.51 -7.50 7.60
C LEU A 218 -15.38 -8.01 6.16
N THR A 219 -16.46 -8.58 5.66
CA THR A 219 -16.61 -8.90 4.24
C THR A 219 -16.78 -7.62 3.42
N GLN A 220 -16.45 -7.67 2.11
CA GLN A 220 -16.63 -6.54 1.20
C GLN A 220 -18.04 -5.94 1.26
N LYS A 221 -19.10 -6.78 1.30
CA LYS A 221 -20.50 -6.31 1.41
C LYS A 221 -20.74 -5.54 2.72
N GLN A 222 -20.17 -5.99 3.82
CA GLN A 222 -20.27 -5.30 5.12
C GLN A 222 -19.51 -3.98 5.12
N ILE A 223 -18.29 -3.95 4.59
CA ILE A 223 -17.49 -2.73 4.44
C ILE A 223 -18.27 -1.68 3.63
N MET A 224 -18.77 -2.05 2.45
CA MET A 224 -19.55 -1.15 1.61
C MET A 224 -20.82 -0.66 2.31
N LYS A 225 -21.49 -1.52 3.08
CA LYS A 225 -22.66 -1.14 3.88
C LYS A 225 -22.32 -0.15 4.99
N CYS A 226 -21.21 -0.37 5.72
CA CYS A 226 -20.76 0.54 6.77
C CYS A 226 -20.39 1.91 6.20
N LEU A 227 -19.62 1.94 5.11
CA LEU A 227 -19.22 3.20 4.46
C LEU A 227 -20.40 3.95 3.84
N ARG A 228 -21.41 3.25 3.33
CA ARG A 228 -22.65 3.85 2.82
C ARG A 228 -23.51 4.47 3.95
N ASN A 229 -23.50 3.85 5.12
CA ASN A 229 -24.24 4.29 6.30
C ASN A 229 -23.40 5.20 7.21
N LYS A 230 -22.32 5.78 6.72
CA LYS A 230 -21.52 6.73 7.48
C LYS A 230 -22.36 7.92 7.92
N ILE A 231 -22.03 8.46 9.07
CA ILE A 231 -22.73 9.58 9.72
C ILE A 231 -21.81 10.79 9.67
N PRO A 232 -22.32 12.01 9.44
CA PRO A 232 -21.54 13.23 9.59
C PRO A 232 -20.89 13.31 10.98
N GLY A 233 -19.64 13.77 11.04
CA GLY A 233 -18.86 13.81 12.28
C GLY A 233 -19.55 14.62 13.39
N ASP A 234 -20.16 15.75 13.06
CA ASP A 234 -20.87 16.59 14.03
C ASP A 234 -22.08 15.87 14.61
N GLN A 235 -22.85 15.19 13.77
CA GLN A 235 -24.00 14.38 14.22
C GLN A 235 -23.55 13.21 15.10
N PHE A 236 -22.39 12.62 14.80
CA PHE A 236 -21.84 11.54 15.62
C PHE A 236 -21.47 12.02 17.01
N ILE A 237 -20.84 13.19 17.14
CA ILE A 237 -20.49 13.81 18.42
C ILE A 237 -21.73 14.02 19.28
N GLU A 238 -22.82 14.57 18.70
CA GLU A 238 -24.08 14.80 19.39
C GLU A 238 -24.75 13.50 19.85
N MET A 239 -24.80 12.48 18.99
CA MET A 239 -25.47 11.20 19.30
C MET A 239 -24.78 10.41 20.41
N PHE A 240 -23.45 10.46 20.49
CA PHE A 240 -22.67 9.67 21.44
C PHE A 240 -22.21 10.47 22.65
N ASN A 241 -22.67 11.72 22.82
CA ASN A 241 -22.26 12.60 23.94
C ASN A 241 -20.75 12.52 24.19
N LEU A 242 -19.98 12.53 23.09
CA LEU A 242 -18.53 12.57 23.20
C LEU A 242 -18.17 13.90 23.84
N GLU A 243 -18.05 13.93 25.18
CA GLU A 243 -17.39 15.00 25.89
C GLU A 243 -15.95 15.07 25.35
N LEU A 244 -15.75 15.91 24.36
CA LEU A 244 -14.42 16.36 23.94
C LEU A 244 -13.89 17.09 25.16
N GLY A 245 -12.98 16.44 25.90
CA GLY A 245 -12.52 16.82 27.22
C GLY A 245 -12.42 18.32 27.38
N GLU A 246 -13.05 18.87 28.44
CA GLU A 246 -12.84 20.21 28.89
C GLU A 246 -11.35 20.39 29.25
N GLY A 247 -10.54 20.68 28.24
CA GLY A 247 -9.27 21.35 28.41
C GLY A 247 -9.58 22.72 29.00
N ASN A 248 -9.29 22.87 30.28
CA ASN A 248 -9.23 24.06 31.11
C ASN A 248 -9.72 25.34 30.42
N GLY A 249 -10.94 25.76 30.78
CA GLY A 249 -11.66 26.87 30.15
C GLY A 249 -10.83 28.12 30.02
N LYS A 250 -10.53 28.49 28.79
CA LYS A 250 -10.41 29.89 28.33
C LYS A 250 -10.26 30.06 26.83
N ASP A 251 -10.17 29.01 26.03
CA ASP A 251 -10.16 29.17 24.56
C ASP A 251 -11.26 28.31 23.91
N LYS A 252 -12.50 28.85 23.94
CA LYS A 252 -13.48 28.58 22.89
C LYS A 252 -13.02 29.32 21.61
N GLU A 253 -11.80 29.02 21.14
CA GLU A 253 -11.44 29.37 19.79
C GLU A 253 -12.25 28.46 18.87
N ARG A 254 -13.07 29.12 18.05
CA ARG A 254 -13.82 28.55 16.94
C ARG A 254 -12.96 27.52 16.25
N ARG A 255 -13.50 26.30 16.03
CA ARG A 255 -12.92 25.39 15.04
C ARG A 255 -12.50 26.24 13.84
N PRO A 256 -11.26 26.13 13.37
CA PRO A 256 -10.86 26.89 12.17
C PRO A 256 -11.86 26.52 11.07
N GLU A 257 -12.42 27.54 10.42
CA GLU A 257 -13.33 27.32 9.30
C GLU A 257 -12.57 26.46 8.26
N PRO A 258 -13.21 25.39 7.72
CA PRO A 258 -12.55 24.53 6.74
C PRO A 258 -12.08 25.38 5.57
N SER A 259 -10.91 25.07 5.04
CA SER A 259 -10.35 25.81 3.90
C SER A 259 -11.34 25.83 2.73
N ALA A 260 -11.42 26.92 2.00
CA ALA A 260 -12.36 27.07 0.86
C ALA A 260 -12.25 25.89 -0.13
N GLY A 261 -11.04 25.34 -0.32
CA GLY A 261 -10.81 24.16 -1.15
C GLY A 261 -11.41 22.87 -0.54
N LYS A 262 -11.45 22.74 0.79
CA LYS A 262 -12.07 21.58 1.46
C LYS A 262 -13.58 21.64 1.37
N VAL A 263 -14.19 22.82 1.51
CA VAL A 263 -15.65 23.01 1.36
C VAL A 263 -16.10 22.61 -0.03
N GLU A 264 -15.39 23.05 -1.09
CA GLU A 264 -15.72 22.67 -2.47
C GLU A 264 -15.61 21.16 -2.71
N LYS A 265 -14.61 20.49 -2.10
CA LYS A 265 -14.45 19.03 -2.18
C LYS A 265 -15.55 18.30 -1.45
N LEU A 266 -15.96 18.77 -0.29
CA LEU A 266 -17.04 18.20 0.49
C LEU A 266 -18.37 18.27 -0.30
N GLU A 267 -18.69 19.42 -0.86
CA GLU A 267 -19.89 19.60 -1.69
C GLU A 267 -19.90 18.72 -2.93
N ARG A 268 -18.76 18.56 -3.59
CA ARG A 268 -18.61 17.64 -4.74
C ARG A 268 -18.82 16.19 -4.32
N PHE A 269 -18.26 15.81 -3.17
CA PHE A 269 -18.37 14.46 -2.63
C PHE A 269 -19.81 14.12 -2.27
N GLU A 270 -20.51 14.98 -1.52
CA GLU A 270 -21.91 14.80 -1.17
C GLU A 270 -22.83 14.75 -2.40
N LYS A 271 -22.55 15.58 -3.40
CA LYS A 271 -23.31 15.59 -4.65
C LYS A 271 -23.14 14.31 -5.44
N ALA A 272 -21.93 13.75 -5.48
CA ALA A 272 -21.65 12.47 -6.13
C ALA A 272 -22.37 11.32 -5.41
N GLU A 273 -22.33 11.28 -4.07
CA GLU A 273 -23.02 10.25 -3.29
C GLU A 273 -24.56 10.31 -3.44
N ARG A 274 -25.13 11.51 -3.48
CA ARG A 274 -26.57 11.67 -3.74
C ARG A 274 -26.95 11.16 -5.12
N ALA A 275 -26.15 11.46 -6.13
CA ALA A 275 -26.39 10.99 -7.50
C ALA A 275 -26.31 9.46 -7.62
N ASP A 276 -25.39 8.81 -6.89
CA ASP A 276 -25.26 7.36 -6.89
C ASP A 276 -26.42 6.68 -6.14
N ARG A 277 -26.87 7.23 -5.01
CA ARG A 277 -28.07 6.75 -4.31
C ARG A 277 -29.33 6.82 -5.19
N GLU A 278 -29.53 7.94 -5.88
CA GLU A 278 -30.68 8.11 -6.80
C GLU A 278 -30.63 7.14 -7.99
N ARG A 279 -29.46 6.77 -8.47
CA ARG A 279 -29.29 5.77 -9.55
C ARG A 279 -29.62 4.37 -9.07
N GLU A 280 -29.24 4.00 -7.86
CA GLU A 280 -29.55 2.69 -7.27
C GLU A 280 -31.04 2.55 -6.97
N GLU A 281 -31.71 3.56 -6.40
CA GLU A 281 -33.14 3.55 -6.15
C GLU A 281 -33.96 3.41 -7.46
N LYS A 282 -33.50 4.05 -8.54
CA LYS A 282 -34.13 3.90 -9.87
C LYS A 282 -33.80 2.56 -10.53
N GLY A 283 -32.68 1.93 -10.21
CA GLY A 283 -32.29 0.60 -10.72
C GLY A 283 -33.03 -0.56 -10.05
N GLU A 284 -33.43 -0.40 -8.79
CA GLU A 284 -34.26 -1.40 -8.08
C GLU A 284 -35.73 -1.36 -8.51
N THR A 285 -36.26 -0.19 -8.86
CA THR A 285 -37.65 -0.07 -9.36
C THR A 285 -37.87 -0.70 -10.74
N VAL A 286 -36.84 -0.87 -11.56
CA VAL A 286 -36.93 -1.51 -12.89
C VAL A 286 -36.81 -3.05 -12.81
N LYS A 287 -36.44 -3.62 -11.66
CA LYS A 287 -36.36 -5.08 -11.46
C LYS A 287 -37.60 -5.67 -10.73
N ALA A 288 -38.53 -4.84 -10.35
CA ALA A 288 -39.74 -5.24 -9.62
C ALA A 288 -41.04 -5.20 -10.48
N GLU A 289 -40.93 -4.90 -11.78
CA GLU A 289 -41.99 -5.09 -12.82
C GLU A 289 -41.55 -6.21 -13.77
#